data_16f096b1058dd4d7741195be7cd0130a
#
_entry.id   16f096b1058dd4d7741195be7cd0130a
#
_cell.length_a   1.000
_cell.length_b   1.000
_cell.length_c   1.000
_cell.angle_alpha   90.00
_cell.angle_beta   90.00
_cell.angle_gamma   90.00
#
_symmetry.space_group_name_H-M   'P 1'
#
loop_
_entity.id
_entity.type
_entity.pdbx_description
1 polymer ?
#
loop_
_entity_poly.entity_id
_entity_poly.type
_entity_poly.pdbx_seq_one_letter_code
_entity_poly.pdbx_strand_id
1 'polypeptide(L)'
;MTKRAMMIAALACTTLIAGCSGGSEGKGDDAGKAGSESADATSGMPASWKATDACSIITSAEMAEVMKAEVSEATVGLVNEANGPNAATSECTYIFKDGGRASVMTRWSPIGDNDDAAIGGAKSTVAATVKAFTDRPVEDVSGLGKAAFFVPKINQLNVYLDDVRMVMVTISSAPDATAKDQAIALARKAM
;
A
#
# COMPACT_ATOMS: atom_id res chain seq x y z
N MET A 1 17.95 43.67 -27.02
CA MET A 1 18.28 42.61 -27.98
C MET A 1 19.58 41.95 -27.55
N THR A 2 19.54 40.80 -26.89
CA THR A 2 20.75 40.11 -26.48
C THR A 2 20.50 38.60 -26.64
N LYS A 3 21.05 38.04 -27.72
CA LYS A 3 21.00 36.63 -28.06
C LYS A 3 21.95 35.87 -27.11
N ARG A 4 21.45 34.92 -26.33
CA ARG A 4 22.27 33.93 -25.59
C ARG A 4 22.30 32.60 -26.37
N ALA A 5 23.48 32.21 -26.79
CA ALA A 5 23.74 30.96 -27.45
C ALA A 5 23.64 29.79 -26.47
N MET A 6 22.98 28.73 -26.91
CA MET A 6 22.80 27.47 -26.18
C MET A 6 23.90 26.51 -26.63
N MET A 7 24.84 26.19 -25.76
CA MET A 7 25.83 25.11 -25.99
C MET A 7 25.23 23.78 -25.59
N ILE A 8 25.12 22.87 -26.55
CA ILE A 8 24.74 21.47 -26.36
C ILE A 8 26.04 20.68 -26.17
N ALA A 9 26.25 20.11 -25.00
CA ALA A 9 27.31 19.15 -24.72
C ALA A 9 26.76 17.73 -24.91
N ALA A 10 27.25 17.04 -25.94
CA ALA A 10 26.96 15.63 -26.17
C ALA A 10 27.92 14.77 -25.34
N LEU A 11 27.42 13.98 -24.41
CA LEU A 11 28.16 12.97 -23.65
C LEU A 11 27.97 11.61 -24.32
N ALA A 12 29.02 11.07 -24.93
CA ALA A 12 29.07 9.72 -25.46
C ALA A 12 29.44 8.74 -24.35
N CYS A 13 28.54 7.84 -23.97
CA CYS A 13 28.80 6.70 -23.08
C CYS A 13 29.18 5.48 -23.93
N THR A 14 30.44 5.07 -23.92
CA THR A 14 30.95 3.81 -24.48
C THR A 14 30.69 2.67 -23.48
N THR A 15 29.90 1.68 -23.88
CA THR A 15 29.65 0.43 -23.14
C THR A 15 30.74 -0.59 -23.44
N LEU A 16 31.49 -0.99 -22.41
CA LEU A 16 32.42 -2.13 -22.43
C LEU A 16 31.63 -3.39 -21.97
N ILE A 17 31.41 -4.32 -22.89
CA ILE A 17 30.91 -5.66 -22.61
C ILE A 17 32.11 -6.58 -22.40
N ALA A 18 32.36 -7.00 -21.16
CA ALA A 18 33.32 -8.06 -20.85
C ALA A 18 32.54 -9.38 -20.71
N GLY A 19 32.71 -10.27 -21.68
CA GLY A 19 32.22 -11.64 -21.63
C GLY A 19 33.11 -12.49 -20.72
N CYS A 20 32.52 -13.27 -19.83
CA CYS A 20 33.13 -14.43 -19.18
C CYS A 20 32.44 -15.70 -19.66
N SER A 21 33.11 -16.37 -20.58
CA SER A 21 32.86 -17.76 -20.95
C SER A 21 33.61 -18.66 -19.97
N GLY A 22 32.90 -19.49 -19.23
CA GLY A 22 33.46 -20.52 -18.36
C GLY A 22 32.57 -21.76 -18.46
N GLY A 23 32.94 -22.68 -19.34
CA GLY A 23 32.27 -23.98 -19.45
C GLY A 23 32.69 -24.90 -18.31
N SER A 24 31.76 -25.71 -17.80
CA SER A 24 32.04 -26.94 -17.08
C SER A 24 30.92 -27.92 -17.39
N GLU A 25 31.26 -28.95 -18.17
CA GLU A 25 30.41 -30.12 -18.40
C GLU A 25 30.32 -30.92 -17.09
N GLY A 26 29.10 -31.06 -16.58
CA GLY A 26 28.74 -31.96 -15.49
C GLY A 26 27.47 -32.72 -15.89
N LYS A 27 27.68 -33.96 -16.36
CA LYS A 27 26.67 -34.96 -16.68
C LYS A 27 26.09 -35.50 -15.37
N GLY A 28 24.75 -35.42 -15.22
CA GLY A 28 24.05 -36.00 -14.07
C GLY A 28 22.54 -35.99 -14.36
N ASP A 29 22.05 -37.12 -14.87
CA ASP A 29 20.63 -37.44 -14.99
C ASP A 29 20.03 -37.54 -13.59
N ASP A 30 19.04 -36.73 -13.24
CA ASP A 30 17.96 -37.13 -12.37
C ASP A 30 16.71 -36.27 -12.64
N ALA A 31 15.74 -36.85 -13.27
CA ALA A 31 14.44 -36.25 -13.55
C ALA A 31 13.59 -36.23 -12.28
N GLY A 32 13.92 -35.32 -11.37
CA GLY A 32 13.05 -34.94 -10.26
C GLY A 32 11.94 -34.02 -10.78
N LYS A 33 10.78 -34.61 -11.04
CA LYS A 33 9.51 -33.92 -11.31
C LYS A 33 9.12 -33.14 -10.06
N ALA A 34 9.66 -31.96 -9.90
CA ALA A 34 9.14 -30.99 -8.92
C ALA A 34 7.75 -30.60 -9.38
N GLY A 35 6.74 -31.26 -8.84
CA GLY A 35 5.38 -30.79 -8.87
C GLY A 35 5.33 -29.43 -8.21
N SER A 36 5.15 -28.38 -9.03
CA SER A 36 4.74 -27.08 -8.53
C SER A 36 3.32 -27.23 -8.02
N GLU A 37 3.15 -27.68 -6.78
CA GLU A 37 1.94 -27.39 -6.03
C GLU A 37 1.93 -25.87 -5.87
N SER A 38 1.12 -25.20 -6.68
CA SER A 38 0.66 -23.86 -6.38
C SER A 38 -0.12 -24.00 -5.08
N ALA A 39 0.57 -23.84 -3.94
CA ALA A 39 -0.10 -23.61 -2.67
C ALA A 39 -1.08 -22.47 -2.93
N ASP A 40 -2.37 -22.70 -2.67
CA ASP A 40 -3.41 -21.68 -2.76
C ASP A 40 -2.93 -20.48 -1.93
N ALA A 41 -2.48 -19.42 -2.61
CA ALA A 41 -1.85 -18.27 -1.99
C ALA A 41 -2.84 -17.49 -1.09
N THR A 42 -4.12 -17.87 -1.09
CA THR A 42 -5.16 -17.37 -0.17
C THR A 42 -5.37 -18.28 1.05
N SER A 43 -4.63 -19.38 1.15
CA SER A 43 -4.70 -20.29 2.32
C SER A 43 -4.33 -19.52 3.59
N GLY A 44 -5.32 -19.34 4.47
CA GLY A 44 -5.17 -18.58 5.73
C GLY A 44 -5.76 -17.17 5.72
N MET A 45 -6.19 -16.64 4.57
CA MET A 45 -6.93 -15.37 4.54
C MET A 45 -8.35 -15.60 5.12
N PRO A 46 -8.78 -14.82 6.14
CA PRO A 46 -10.15 -14.94 6.67
C PRO A 46 -11.18 -14.75 5.55
N ALA A 47 -12.24 -15.57 5.53
CA ALA A 47 -13.29 -15.49 4.51
C ALA A 47 -13.99 -14.12 4.45
N SER A 48 -14.00 -13.39 5.57
CA SER A 48 -14.52 -12.02 5.67
C SER A 48 -13.55 -10.95 5.19
N TRP A 49 -12.28 -11.30 4.92
CA TRP A 49 -11.25 -10.36 4.49
C TRP A 49 -10.89 -10.57 3.02
N LYS A 50 -11.43 -9.72 2.14
CA LYS A 50 -11.12 -9.79 0.70
C LYS A 50 -10.10 -8.70 0.35
N ALA A 51 -8.83 -8.99 0.53
CA ALA A 51 -7.76 -8.01 0.23
C ALA A 51 -7.74 -7.53 -1.22
N THR A 52 -8.35 -8.27 -2.15
CA THR A 52 -8.51 -7.90 -3.57
C THR A 52 -9.82 -7.14 -3.86
N ASP A 53 -10.63 -6.85 -2.83
CA ASP A 53 -11.87 -6.10 -2.95
C ASP A 53 -12.05 -5.15 -1.73
N ALA A 54 -11.25 -4.07 -1.71
CA ALA A 54 -11.27 -3.09 -0.64
C ALA A 54 -12.64 -2.40 -0.47
N CYS A 55 -13.46 -2.32 -1.54
CA CYS A 55 -14.80 -1.76 -1.46
C CYS A 55 -15.78 -2.65 -0.64
N SER A 56 -15.47 -3.95 -0.50
CA SER A 56 -16.25 -4.85 0.36
C SER A 56 -15.82 -4.78 1.84
N ILE A 57 -14.61 -4.29 2.13
CA ILE A 57 -14.10 -4.15 3.50
C ILE A 57 -14.70 -2.91 4.18
N ILE A 58 -14.83 -1.81 3.45
CA ILE A 58 -15.59 -0.63 3.88
C ILE A 58 -16.57 -0.31 2.76
N THR A 59 -17.86 -0.47 3.04
CA THR A 59 -18.91 -0.23 2.05
C THR A 59 -19.13 1.26 1.78
N SER A 60 -19.75 1.60 0.64
CA SER A 60 -20.15 2.99 0.35
C SER A 60 -21.07 3.57 1.41
N ALA A 61 -21.95 2.75 2.03
CA ALA A 61 -22.85 3.17 3.09
C ALA A 61 -22.08 3.54 4.37
N GLU A 62 -21.09 2.73 4.76
CA GLU A 62 -20.25 3.00 5.93
C GLU A 62 -19.34 4.20 5.71
N MET A 63 -18.80 4.35 4.48
CA MET A 63 -18.04 5.52 4.09
C MET A 63 -18.89 6.79 4.19
N ALA A 64 -20.12 6.78 3.65
CA ALA A 64 -21.05 7.90 3.71
C ALA A 64 -21.44 8.27 5.14
N GLU A 65 -21.68 7.25 5.99
CA GLU A 65 -22.01 7.45 7.42
C GLU A 65 -20.92 8.20 8.17
N VAL A 66 -19.65 7.76 8.00
CA VAL A 66 -18.52 8.35 8.73
C VAL A 66 -18.14 9.73 8.16
N MET A 67 -18.13 9.85 6.83
CA MET A 67 -17.77 11.11 6.17
C MET A 67 -18.88 12.15 6.23
N LYS A 68 -20.12 11.76 6.56
CA LYS A 68 -21.32 12.60 6.52
C LYS A 68 -21.54 13.24 5.15
N ALA A 69 -21.18 12.51 4.11
CA ALA A 69 -21.24 12.93 2.71
C ALA A 69 -21.72 11.76 1.85
N GLU A 70 -22.58 12.02 0.88
CA GLU A 70 -23.11 10.98 -0.01
C GLU A 70 -22.05 10.52 -1.00
N VAL A 71 -21.78 9.21 -1.06
CA VAL A 71 -20.87 8.60 -2.04
C VAL A 71 -21.60 8.53 -3.38
N SER A 72 -21.03 9.18 -4.40
CA SER A 72 -21.52 9.13 -5.79
C SER A 72 -20.94 7.96 -6.57
N GLU A 73 -19.72 7.55 -6.24
CA GLU A 73 -19.02 6.46 -6.91
C GLU A 73 -18.07 5.77 -5.93
N ALA A 74 -17.97 4.44 -6.06
CA ALA A 74 -16.95 3.63 -5.38
C ALA A 74 -16.36 2.64 -6.39
N THR A 75 -15.04 2.73 -6.60
CA THR A 75 -14.35 1.96 -7.64
C THR A 75 -13.16 1.21 -7.04
N VAL A 76 -13.12 -0.11 -7.27
CA VAL A 76 -11.94 -0.94 -6.95
C VAL A 76 -10.88 -0.74 -8.02
N GLY A 77 -9.65 -0.50 -7.58
CA GLY A 77 -8.46 -0.42 -8.43
C GLY A 77 -7.23 -1.02 -7.76
N LEU A 78 -6.10 -1.00 -8.46
CA LEU A 78 -4.81 -1.50 -7.98
C LEU A 78 -4.89 -2.93 -7.40
N VAL A 79 -5.64 -3.83 -8.08
CA VAL A 79 -5.85 -5.20 -7.61
C VAL A 79 -4.62 -6.04 -7.93
N ASN A 80 -4.02 -6.63 -6.89
CA ASN A 80 -2.98 -7.64 -7.01
C ASN A 80 -3.40 -8.88 -6.23
N GLU A 81 -3.34 -10.03 -6.87
CA GLU A 81 -3.57 -11.32 -6.23
C GLU A 81 -2.33 -11.76 -5.44
N ALA A 82 -2.54 -12.50 -4.36
CA ALA A 82 -1.43 -13.13 -3.66
C ALA A 82 -0.76 -14.18 -4.56
N ASN A 83 0.58 -14.18 -4.58
CA ASN A 83 1.34 -15.16 -5.36
C ASN A 83 2.68 -15.46 -4.65
N GLY A 84 2.84 -16.67 -4.13
CA GLY A 84 3.99 -17.02 -3.31
C GLY A 84 4.13 -16.07 -2.12
N PRO A 85 5.26 -15.36 -1.94
CA PRO A 85 5.43 -14.39 -0.85
C PRO A 85 4.74 -13.05 -1.09
N ASN A 86 4.22 -12.80 -2.30
CA ASN A 86 3.63 -11.51 -2.64
C ASN A 86 2.24 -11.37 -2.02
N ALA A 87 1.99 -10.21 -1.43
CA ALA A 87 0.71 -9.92 -0.78
C ALA A 87 -0.42 -9.68 -1.79
N ALA A 88 -1.65 -10.07 -1.41
CA ALA A 88 -2.85 -9.58 -2.06
C ALA A 88 -3.12 -8.13 -1.63
N THR A 89 -3.50 -7.28 -2.58
CA THR A 89 -3.85 -5.88 -2.31
C THR A 89 -4.94 -5.39 -3.24
N SER A 90 -5.72 -4.44 -2.79
CA SER A 90 -6.55 -3.59 -3.64
C SER A 90 -6.77 -2.23 -3.00
N GLU A 91 -7.25 -1.28 -3.79
CA GLU A 91 -7.68 0.03 -3.32
C GLU A 91 -9.11 0.31 -3.76
N CYS A 92 -9.95 0.77 -2.84
CA CYS A 92 -11.25 1.35 -3.15
C CYS A 92 -11.16 2.87 -3.10
N THR A 93 -11.49 3.53 -4.20
CA THR A 93 -11.62 4.99 -4.27
C THR A 93 -13.09 5.36 -4.17
N TYR A 94 -13.41 6.28 -3.26
CA TYR A 94 -14.75 6.83 -3.07
C TYR A 94 -14.76 8.28 -3.51
N ILE A 95 -15.71 8.64 -4.38
CA ILE A 95 -16.00 10.01 -4.80
C ILE A 95 -17.30 10.45 -4.14
N PHE A 96 -17.29 11.60 -3.51
CA PHE A 96 -18.48 12.18 -2.89
C PHE A 96 -19.18 13.15 -3.83
N LYS A 97 -20.50 13.36 -3.64
CA LYS A 97 -21.30 14.28 -4.47
C LYS A 97 -20.82 15.73 -4.38
N ASP A 98 -20.21 16.12 -3.29
CA ASP A 98 -19.60 17.45 -3.10
C ASP A 98 -18.22 17.60 -3.77
N GLY A 99 -17.74 16.55 -4.46
CA GLY A 99 -16.44 16.53 -5.13
C GLY A 99 -15.29 16.05 -4.24
N GLY A 100 -15.55 15.74 -2.96
CA GLY A 100 -14.56 15.17 -2.05
C GLY A 100 -14.14 13.77 -2.45
N ARG A 101 -13.01 13.29 -1.88
CA ARG A 101 -12.46 11.95 -2.15
C ARG A 101 -11.89 11.32 -0.89
N ALA A 102 -12.08 10.01 -0.78
CA ALA A 102 -11.36 9.15 0.15
C ALA A 102 -10.90 7.88 -0.55
N SER A 103 -9.87 7.21 -0.03
CA SER A 103 -9.49 5.89 -0.47
C SER A 103 -9.19 4.95 0.70
N VAL A 104 -9.41 3.67 0.46
CA VAL A 104 -9.11 2.58 1.38
C VAL A 104 -8.30 1.53 0.62
N MET A 105 -7.06 1.31 1.04
CA MET A 105 -6.25 0.20 0.55
C MET A 105 -6.27 -0.92 1.58
N THR A 106 -6.42 -2.14 1.12
CA THR A 106 -6.33 -3.36 1.92
C THR A 106 -5.16 -4.21 1.47
N ARG A 107 -4.55 -4.92 2.42
CA ARG A 107 -3.44 -5.83 2.17
C ARG A 107 -3.59 -7.09 3.03
N TRP A 108 -3.32 -8.23 2.44
CA TRP A 108 -3.12 -9.49 3.13
C TRP A 108 -1.80 -10.13 2.68
N SER A 109 -0.95 -10.47 3.64
CA SER A 109 0.35 -11.08 3.39
C SER A 109 0.34 -12.57 3.74
N PRO A 110 0.67 -13.47 2.79
CA PRO A 110 0.73 -14.90 3.07
C PRO A 110 1.90 -15.32 3.97
N ILE A 111 2.89 -14.45 4.15
CA ILE A 111 4.11 -14.74 4.93
C ILE A 111 4.16 -14.07 6.31
N GLY A 112 3.13 -13.30 6.69
CA GLY A 112 3.06 -12.67 8.01
C GLY A 112 4.17 -11.64 8.25
N ASP A 113 4.38 -10.72 7.32
CA ASP A 113 5.47 -9.74 7.33
C ASP A 113 5.16 -8.42 8.03
N ASN A 114 4.08 -8.34 8.79
CA ASN A 114 3.75 -7.19 9.64
C ASN A 114 4.37 -7.34 11.05
N ASP A 115 5.65 -7.67 11.15
CA ASP A 115 6.36 -7.68 12.41
C ASP A 115 6.72 -6.25 12.89
N ASP A 116 7.17 -6.11 14.13
CA ASP A 116 7.46 -4.80 14.73
C ASP A 116 8.59 -4.07 14.01
N ALA A 117 9.57 -4.80 13.46
CA ALA A 117 10.68 -4.22 12.71
C ALA A 117 10.20 -3.66 11.35
N ALA A 118 9.36 -4.41 10.63
CA ALA A 118 8.76 -4.00 9.37
C ALA A 118 7.85 -2.78 9.57
N ILE A 119 7.00 -2.79 10.61
CA ILE A 119 6.13 -1.66 10.96
C ILE A 119 6.94 -0.42 11.31
N GLY A 120 7.97 -0.57 12.16
CA GLY A 120 8.88 0.51 12.52
C GLY A 120 9.63 1.09 11.32
N GLY A 121 10.10 0.23 10.42
CA GLY A 121 10.73 0.60 9.16
C GLY A 121 9.79 1.38 8.23
N ALA A 122 8.56 0.90 8.05
CA ALA A 122 7.54 1.58 7.25
C ALA A 122 7.21 2.97 7.82
N LYS A 123 6.97 3.09 9.13
CA LYS A 123 6.72 4.37 9.81
C LYS A 123 7.90 5.33 9.63
N SER A 124 9.14 4.86 9.79
CA SER A 124 10.35 5.67 9.63
C SER A 124 10.52 6.18 8.21
N THR A 125 10.25 5.33 7.22
CA THR A 125 10.30 5.68 5.79
C THR A 125 9.27 6.76 5.46
N VAL A 126 8.03 6.60 5.92
CA VAL A 126 6.98 7.60 5.74
C VAL A 126 7.36 8.91 6.42
N ALA A 127 7.83 8.87 7.67
CA ALA A 127 8.26 10.06 8.40
C ALA A 127 9.38 10.83 7.69
N ALA A 128 10.39 10.11 7.15
CA ALA A 128 11.46 10.72 6.38
C ALA A 128 10.93 11.37 5.08
N THR A 129 10.00 10.70 4.41
CA THR A 129 9.41 11.19 3.15
C THR A 129 8.59 12.46 3.37
N VAL A 130 7.69 12.48 4.37
CA VAL A 130 6.80 13.62 4.58
C VAL A 130 7.53 14.82 5.18
N LYS A 131 8.65 14.63 5.86
CA LYS A 131 9.49 15.71 6.39
C LYS A 131 9.97 16.70 5.31
N ALA A 132 10.02 16.26 4.05
CA ALA A 132 10.40 17.13 2.94
C ALA A 132 9.36 18.23 2.63
N PHE A 133 8.10 18.09 3.08
CA PHE A 133 7.00 19.01 2.78
C PHE A 133 6.10 19.35 3.98
N THR A 134 6.41 18.86 5.18
CA THR A 134 5.71 19.24 6.41
C THR A 134 6.60 19.07 7.63
N ASP A 135 6.47 20.01 8.61
CA ASP A 135 7.10 19.89 9.92
C ASP A 135 6.27 19.07 10.92
N ARG A 136 5.06 18.65 10.53
CA ARG A 136 4.20 17.84 11.40
C ARG A 136 4.69 16.39 11.43
N PRO A 137 4.97 15.85 12.63
CA PRO A 137 5.43 14.47 12.75
C PRO A 137 4.32 13.47 12.42
N VAL A 138 4.72 12.25 12.06
CA VAL A 138 3.83 11.09 12.04
C VAL A 138 3.39 10.79 13.48
N GLU A 139 2.10 10.57 13.67
CA GLU A 139 1.46 10.43 14.99
C GLU A 139 1.07 8.99 15.26
N ASP A 140 1.50 8.40 16.37
CA ASP A 140 1.00 7.07 16.78
C ASP A 140 -0.49 7.14 17.13
N VAL A 141 -1.22 6.08 16.79
CA VAL A 141 -2.63 5.90 17.13
C VAL A 141 -2.77 4.59 17.89
N SER A 142 -3.22 4.67 19.13
CA SER A 142 -3.45 3.49 19.98
C SER A 142 -4.85 2.91 19.81
N GLY A 143 -5.01 1.62 20.13
CA GLY A 143 -6.32 0.95 20.16
C GLY A 143 -6.88 0.60 18.78
N LEU A 144 -6.01 0.49 17.78
CA LEU A 144 -6.34 -0.01 16.44
C LEU A 144 -5.37 -1.12 16.04
N GLY A 145 -5.86 -2.35 16.00
CA GLY A 145 -5.07 -3.52 15.63
C GLY A 145 -3.79 -3.71 16.43
N LYS A 146 -2.77 -4.28 15.80
CA LYS A 146 -1.43 -4.48 16.36
C LYS A 146 -0.65 -3.16 16.47
N ALA A 147 -0.74 -2.30 15.45
CA ALA A 147 -0.12 -0.98 15.41
C ALA A 147 -0.83 -0.06 14.43
N ALA A 148 -0.85 1.23 14.72
CA ALA A 148 -1.35 2.23 13.77
C ALA A 148 -0.61 3.56 13.91
N PHE A 149 -0.51 4.30 12.79
CA PHE A 149 0.01 5.65 12.77
C PHE A 149 -0.69 6.52 11.72
N PHE A 150 -0.90 7.78 12.07
CA PHE A 150 -1.50 8.79 11.21
C PHE A 150 -0.43 9.72 10.63
N VAL A 151 -0.58 10.06 9.37
CA VAL A 151 0.32 10.96 8.62
C VAL A 151 -0.42 12.26 8.32
N PRO A 152 -0.17 13.34 9.08
CA PRO A 152 -0.79 14.63 8.84
C PRO A 152 -0.45 15.17 7.44
N LYS A 153 -1.27 16.10 6.93
CA LYS A 153 -1.16 16.73 5.60
C LYS A 153 -1.58 15.86 4.43
N ILE A 154 -1.20 14.58 4.42
CA ILE A 154 -1.75 13.63 3.43
C ILE A 154 -2.99 12.91 3.99
N ASN A 155 -3.31 13.14 5.27
CA ASN A 155 -4.48 12.59 5.97
C ASN A 155 -4.60 11.07 5.81
N GLN A 156 -3.49 10.36 5.98
CA GLN A 156 -3.41 8.93 5.80
C GLN A 156 -3.24 8.23 7.15
N LEU A 157 -4.10 7.27 7.43
CA LEU A 157 -4.00 6.37 8.58
C LEU A 157 -3.56 4.98 8.08
N ASN A 158 -2.46 4.49 8.61
CA ASN A 158 -1.96 3.14 8.37
C ASN A 158 -2.28 2.29 9.60
N VAL A 159 -2.97 1.17 9.42
CA VAL A 159 -3.36 0.25 10.50
C VAL A 159 -2.93 -1.16 10.15
N TYR A 160 -2.02 -1.71 10.94
CA TYR A 160 -1.64 -3.11 10.92
C TYR A 160 -2.58 -3.86 11.86
N LEU A 161 -3.54 -4.57 11.31
CA LEU A 161 -4.57 -5.26 12.09
C LEU A 161 -3.97 -6.42 12.88
N ASP A 162 -3.10 -7.16 12.23
CA ASP A 162 -2.34 -8.30 12.76
C ASP A 162 -1.07 -8.54 11.91
N ASP A 163 -0.46 -9.73 12.06
CA ASP A 163 0.78 -10.08 11.36
C ASP A 163 0.62 -10.20 9.84
N VAL A 164 -0.60 -10.34 9.33
CA VAL A 164 -0.88 -10.58 7.90
C VAL A 164 -1.76 -9.51 7.26
N ARG A 165 -2.61 -8.80 8.02
CA ARG A 165 -3.59 -7.84 7.48
C ARG A 165 -3.20 -6.40 7.77
N MET A 166 -3.43 -5.55 6.78
CA MET A 166 -3.24 -4.10 6.90
C MET A 166 -4.37 -3.38 6.16
N VAL A 167 -4.82 -2.26 6.72
CA VAL A 167 -5.68 -1.30 6.04
C VAL A 167 -5.04 0.09 6.08
N MET A 168 -5.14 0.81 4.99
CA MET A 168 -4.71 2.21 4.89
C MET A 168 -5.89 3.05 4.43
N VAL A 169 -6.22 4.08 5.19
CA VAL A 169 -7.32 5.01 4.89
C VAL A 169 -6.73 6.38 4.59
N THR A 170 -7.06 6.96 3.44
CA THR A 170 -6.64 8.31 3.05
C THR A 170 -7.88 9.18 2.81
N ILE A 171 -7.92 10.37 3.42
CA ILE A 171 -9.04 11.31 3.30
C ILE A 171 -8.52 12.60 2.69
N SER A 172 -8.79 12.82 1.40
CA SER A 172 -8.21 13.94 0.64
C SER A 172 -8.99 15.25 0.79
N SER A 173 -10.23 15.21 1.29
CA SER A 173 -11.16 16.35 1.26
C SER A 173 -11.51 16.91 2.63
N ALA A 174 -10.93 16.41 3.72
CA ALA A 174 -11.20 16.92 5.06
C ALA A 174 -10.01 17.70 5.64
N PRO A 175 -10.26 18.71 6.51
CA PRO A 175 -9.22 19.31 7.34
C PRO A 175 -8.52 18.27 8.20
N ASP A 176 -7.20 18.42 8.44
CA ASP A 176 -6.38 17.45 9.21
C ASP A 176 -7.01 17.04 10.55
N ALA A 177 -7.62 18.00 11.26
CA ALA A 177 -8.21 17.75 12.58
C ALA A 177 -9.38 16.77 12.56
N THR A 178 -10.21 16.81 11.50
CA THR A 178 -11.35 15.89 11.33
C THR A 178 -10.98 14.64 10.57
N ALA A 179 -10.02 14.72 9.64
CA ALA A 179 -9.56 13.60 8.85
C ALA A 179 -9.00 12.45 9.69
N LYS A 180 -8.27 12.75 10.76
CA LYS A 180 -7.73 11.73 11.67
C LYS A 180 -8.86 10.94 12.34
N ASP A 181 -9.86 11.62 12.92
CA ASP A 181 -10.97 10.97 13.61
C ASP A 181 -11.84 10.15 12.65
N GLN A 182 -12.10 10.68 11.45
CA GLN A 182 -12.82 9.97 10.39
C GLN A 182 -12.06 8.73 9.92
N ALA A 183 -10.74 8.83 9.70
CA ALA A 183 -9.92 7.69 9.32
C ALA A 183 -9.90 6.61 10.41
N ILE A 184 -9.84 6.99 11.70
CA ILE A 184 -9.94 6.06 12.83
C ILE A 184 -11.31 5.38 12.86
N ALA A 185 -12.40 6.12 12.64
CA ALA A 185 -13.75 5.57 12.61
C ALA A 185 -13.92 4.56 11.46
N LEU A 186 -13.38 4.86 10.27
CA LEU A 186 -13.39 3.95 9.13
C LEU A 186 -12.54 2.70 9.40
N ALA A 187 -11.33 2.85 9.93
CA ALA A 187 -10.48 1.72 10.24
C ALA A 187 -11.13 0.73 11.23
N ARG A 188 -11.90 1.23 12.20
CA ARG A 188 -12.67 0.38 13.13
C ARG A 188 -13.75 -0.46 12.46
N LYS A 189 -14.32 0.01 11.34
CA LYS A 189 -15.30 -0.79 10.56
C LYS A 189 -14.62 -1.92 9.77
N ALA A 190 -13.32 -1.78 9.49
CA ALA A 190 -12.53 -2.81 8.81
C ALA A 190 -11.95 -3.89 9.76
N MET A 191 -12.13 -3.77 11.06
CA MET A 191 -11.61 -4.71 12.07
C MET A 191 -12.60 -5.84 12.34
#